data_7a669834c25a8739ab66263849d1308c
#
_entry.id   7a669834c25a8739ab66263849d1308c
#
_cell.length_a   1.000
_cell.length_b   1.000
_cell.length_c   1.000
_cell.angle_alpha   90.00
_cell.angle_beta   90.00
_cell.angle_gamma   90.00
#
_symmetry.space_group_name_H-M   'P 1'
#
loop_
_entity.id
_entity.type
_entity.pdbx_description
1 polymer ?
#
loop_
_entity_poly.entity_id
_entity_poly.type
_entity_poly.pdbx_seq_one_letter_code
_entity_poly.pdbx_strand_id
1 'polypeptide(L)'
;MQSKPQLLTWITCDGVHIDPGSGKHTLLGVFSNIQARQFPVTHPFMVWFLTISDCSPGQHRIRISLGLDPTALQPLLERPFDSASPLHRINLINEIRNLSFPQAGDYSLLIEIDDEPILATSITVSG
;
A
#
# COMPACT_ATOMS: atom_id res chain seq x y z
N MET A 1 -11.19 -7.19 25.26
CA MET A 1 -11.33 -6.26 24.13
C MET A 1 -10.35 -6.62 23.04
N GLN A 2 -10.82 -6.87 21.82
CA GLN A 2 -9.93 -7.20 20.71
C GLN A 2 -9.32 -5.93 20.14
N SER A 3 -8.02 -5.98 19.86
CA SER A 3 -7.33 -4.89 19.18
C SER A 3 -7.81 -4.81 17.73
N LYS A 4 -8.02 -3.59 17.25
CA LYS A 4 -8.30 -3.33 15.84
C LYS A 4 -7.07 -2.73 15.18
N PRO A 5 -6.62 -3.25 14.04
CA PRO A 5 -5.49 -2.68 13.33
C PRO A 5 -5.72 -1.20 13.02
N GLN A 6 -4.66 -0.41 13.23
CA GLN A 6 -4.64 1.02 12.95
C GLN A 6 -3.62 1.30 11.86
N LEU A 7 -4.01 2.03 10.83
CA LEU A 7 -3.06 2.49 9.81
C LEU A 7 -2.44 3.79 10.27
N LEU A 8 -1.13 3.79 10.49
CA LEU A 8 -0.40 4.98 10.92
C LEU A 8 0.23 5.72 9.75
N THR A 9 0.64 4.99 8.71
CA THR A 9 1.35 5.56 7.57
C THR A 9 0.92 4.88 6.29
N TRP A 10 0.65 5.67 5.26
CA TRP A 10 0.47 5.23 3.88
C TRP A 10 1.26 6.16 2.96
N ILE A 11 2.27 5.62 2.28
CA ILE A 11 3.13 6.41 1.40
C ILE A 11 3.42 5.62 0.13
N THR A 12 3.34 6.29 -1.01
CA THR A 12 3.80 5.76 -2.29
C THR A 12 5.14 6.40 -2.63
N CYS A 13 6.12 5.59 -3.02
CA CYS A 13 7.48 6.07 -3.30
C CYS A 13 8.17 5.20 -4.34
N ASP A 14 9.34 5.67 -4.81
CA ASP A 14 10.13 4.93 -5.81
C ASP A 14 10.89 3.76 -5.21
N GLY A 15 11.26 3.86 -3.94
CA GLY A 15 12.01 2.79 -3.29
C GLY A 15 12.18 3.02 -1.80
N VAL A 16 12.68 1.99 -1.11
CA VAL A 16 12.97 2.04 0.32
C VAL A 16 14.37 1.50 0.54
N HIS A 17 15.18 2.27 1.27
CA HIS A 17 16.48 1.83 1.74
C HIS A 17 16.37 1.47 3.22
N ILE A 18 16.87 0.30 3.56
CA ILE A 18 16.92 -0.15 4.96
C ILE A 18 18.37 -0.10 5.41
N ASP A 19 18.66 0.72 6.41
CA ASP A 19 20.00 0.81 6.96
C ASP A 19 20.37 -0.53 7.64
N PRO A 20 21.46 -1.18 7.21
CA PRO A 20 21.80 -2.50 7.76
C PRO A 20 22.23 -2.47 9.23
N GLY A 21 22.72 -1.32 9.71
CA GLY A 21 23.16 -1.20 11.09
C GLY A 21 22.02 -0.93 12.06
N SER A 22 21.07 -0.07 11.69
CA SER A 22 20.01 0.37 12.59
C SER A 22 18.64 -0.24 12.28
N GLY A 23 18.44 -0.77 11.08
CA GLY A 23 17.14 -1.23 10.59
C GLY A 23 16.19 -0.09 10.23
N LYS A 24 16.65 1.16 10.26
CA LYS A 24 15.81 2.31 9.93
C LYS A 24 15.56 2.38 8.42
N HIS A 25 14.37 2.86 8.07
CA HIS A 25 13.93 2.96 6.68
C HIS A 25 14.10 4.39 6.16
N THR A 26 14.60 4.51 4.94
CA THR A 26 14.64 5.76 4.19
C THR A 26 13.76 5.60 2.96
N LEU A 27 12.76 6.46 2.81
CA LEU A 27 11.86 6.43 1.66
C LEU A 27 12.43 7.35 0.58
N LEU A 28 12.56 6.81 -0.63
CA LEU A 28 13.16 7.51 -1.77
C LEU A 28 12.08 7.84 -2.78
N GLY A 29 12.00 9.13 -3.20
CA GLY A 29 11.10 9.55 -4.25
C GLY A 29 9.63 9.41 -3.89
N VAL A 30 9.21 10.05 -2.79
CA VAL A 30 7.79 10.04 -2.39
C VAL A 30 6.97 10.82 -3.41
N PHE A 31 5.86 10.22 -3.87
CA PHE A 31 4.96 10.85 -4.82
C PHE A 31 3.51 10.57 -4.45
N SER A 32 2.60 11.40 -4.94
CA SER A 32 1.15 11.21 -4.77
C SER A 32 0.40 11.14 -6.09
N ASN A 33 1.03 11.57 -7.19
CA ASN A 33 0.44 11.57 -8.52
C ASN A 33 1.38 10.89 -9.50
N ILE A 34 0.79 10.21 -10.48
CA ILE A 34 1.53 9.62 -11.60
C ILE A 34 1.16 10.42 -12.85
N GLN A 35 2.18 10.87 -13.58
CA GLN A 35 1.99 11.56 -14.85
C GLN A 35 2.47 10.69 -16.00
N ALA A 36 1.70 10.68 -17.08
CA ALA A 36 2.05 9.93 -18.28
C ALA A 36 1.64 10.72 -19.52
N ARG A 37 2.46 10.64 -20.57
CA ARG A 37 2.17 11.32 -21.85
C ARG A 37 1.23 10.52 -22.74
N GLN A 38 1.21 9.22 -22.58
CA GLN A 38 0.42 8.30 -23.40
C GLN A 38 -0.23 7.23 -22.53
N PHE A 39 -1.39 6.74 -22.97
CA PHE A 39 -2.11 5.66 -22.32
C PHE A 39 -2.36 4.52 -23.33
N PRO A 40 -2.38 3.27 -22.88
CA PRO A 40 -2.14 2.84 -21.51
C PRO A 40 -0.67 3.09 -21.11
N VAL A 41 -0.44 3.35 -19.82
CA VAL A 41 0.89 3.50 -19.26
C VAL A 41 1.16 2.38 -18.28
N THR A 42 2.38 1.84 -18.31
CA THR A 42 2.83 0.84 -17.34
C THR A 42 3.91 1.48 -16.47
N HIS A 43 3.63 1.55 -15.17
CA HIS A 43 4.62 2.03 -14.20
C HIS A 43 5.50 0.84 -13.80
N PRO A 44 6.81 0.87 -14.08
CA PRO A 44 7.64 -0.33 -13.95
C PRO A 44 7.85 -0.78 -12.51
N PHE A 45 7.97 0.17 -11.58
CA PHE A 45 8.25 -0.17 -10.18
C PHE A 45 7.88 0.97 -9.26
N MET A 46 7.23 0.64 -8.14
CA MET A 46 6.99 1.56 -7.04
C MET A 46 6.84 0.75 -5.76
N VAL A 47 6.93 1.44 -4.63
CA VAL A 47 6.73 0.83 -3.32
C VAL A 47 5.54 1.50 -2.65
N TRP A 48 4.65 0.68 -2.11
CA TRP A 48 3.58 1.11 -1.23
C TRP A 48 3.98 0.74 0.20
N PHE A 49 4.31 1.78 0.97
CA PHE A 49 4.82 1.64 2.34
C PHE A 49 3.70 1.91 3.33
N LEU A 50 3.51 0.98 4.26
CA LEU A 50 2.50 1.10 5.32
C LEU A 50 3.13 0.84 6.67
N THR A 51 2.65 1.56 7.68
CA THR A 51 2.92 1.25 9.07
C THR A 51 1.59 0.97 9.77
N ILE A 52 1.50 -0.17 10.43
CA ILE A 52 0.29 -0.64 11.07
C ILE A 52 0.59 -0.92 12.54
N SER A 53 -0.36 -0.60 13.41
CA SER A 53 -0.27 -0.91 14.82
C SER A 53 -1.55 -1.61 15.31
N ASP A 54 -1.54 -2.04 16.56
CA ASP A 54 -2.71 -2.60 17.23
C ASP A 54 -3.22 -3.90 16.62
N CYS A 55 -2.33 -4.65 15.95
CA CYS A 55 -2.66 -5.98 15.48
C CYS A 55 -2.51 -6.98 16.62
N SER A 56 -3.52 -7.82 16.85
CA SER A 56 -3.44 -8.89 17.83
C SER A 56 -2.29 -9.86 17.49
N PRO A 57 -1.72 -10.56 18.47
CA PRO A 57 -0.65 -11.53 18.19
C PRO A 57 -1.13 -12.61 17.22
N GLY A 58 -0.26 -12.99 16.29
CA GLY A 58 -0.53 -14.03 15.31
C GLY A 58 -0.44 -13.55 13.90
N GLN A 59 -0.96 -14.37 12.99
CA GLN A 59 -0.92 -14.11 11.56
C GLN A 59 -2.13 -13.29 11.13
N HIS A 60 -1.87 -12.31 10.26
CA HIS A 60 -2.86 -11.45 9.64
C HIS A 60 -2.67 -11.46 8.13
N ARG A 61 -3.62 -10.88 7.42
CA ARG A 61 -3.57 -10.82 5.97
C ARG A 61 -3.92 -9.41 5.51
N ILE A 62 -3.06 -8.83 4.66
CA ILE A 62 -3.32 -7.56 4.02
C ILE A 62 -3.76 -7.80 2.57
N ARG A 63 -4.79 -7.07 2.14
CA ARG A 63 -5.23 -7.04 0.75
C ARG A 63 -5.38 -5.60 0.30
N ILE A 64 -4.82 -5.29 -0.88
CA ILE A 64 -4.93 -3.98 -1.50
C ILE A 64 -5.61 -4.15 -2.85
N SER A 65 -6.70 -3.44 -3.05
CA SER A 65 -7.49 -3.49 -4.29
C SER A 65 -7.51 -2.12 -4.96
N LEU A 66 -7.57 -2.10 -6.29
CA LEU A 66 -7.46 -0.89 -7.09
C LEU A 66 -8.45 -0.93 -8.24
N GLY A 67 -8.97 0.22 -8.64
CA GLY A 67 -9.81 0.35 -9.82
C GLY A 67 -10.33 1.76 -10.04
N LEU A 68 -10.69 2.08 -11.28
CA LEU A 68 -11.33 3.36 -11.61
C LEU A 68 -12.74 3.45 -11.02
N ASP A 69 -13.45 2.33 -11.02
CA ASP A 69 -14.78 2.25 -10.45
C ASP A 69 -14.68 1.75 -9.01
N PRO A 70 -15.01 2.58 -8.01
CA PRO A 70 -14.91 2.17 -6.60
C PRO A 70 -15.84 1.01 -6.23
N THR A 71 -16.82 0.68 -7.07
CA THR A 71 -17.70 -0.47 -6.84
C THR A 71 -17.19 -1.76 -7.48
N ALA A 72 -16.10 -1.70 -8.25
CA ALA A 72 -15.56 -2.84 -8.99
C ALA A 72 -14.04 -2.90 -8.90
N LEU A 73 -13.52 -2.90 -7.67
CA LEU A 73 -12.09 -2.95 -7.44
C LEU A 73 -11.55 -4.35 -7.66
N GLN A 74 -10.32 -4.43 -8.20
CA GLN A 74 -9.64 -5.69 -8.42
C GLN A 74 -8.52 -5.85 -7.39
N PRO A 75 -8.39 -7.02 -6.76
CA PRO A 75 -7.26 -7.26 -5.85
C PRO A 75 -5.95 -7.18 -6.61
N LEU A 76 -5.02 -6.37 -6.11
CA LEU A 76 -3.71 -6.18 -6.69
C LEU A 76 -2.64 -6.90 -5.89
N LEU A 77 -2.76 -6.88 -4.57
CA LEU A 77 -1.81 -7.46 -3.65
C LEU A 77 -2.56 -8.13 -2.52
N GLU A 78 -2.12 -9.32 -2.16
CA GLU A 78 -2.63 -10.03 -0.99
C GLU A 78 -1.50 -10.86 -0.42
N ARG A 79 -1.19 -10.64 0.87
CA ARG A 79 -0.12 -11.39 1.51
C ARG A 79 -0.31 -11.49 3.03
N PRO A 80 0.26 -12.52 3.67
CA PRO A 80 0.24 -12.63 5.12
C PRO A 80 1.33 -11.76 5.76
N PHE A 81 1.12 -11.42 7.01
CA PHE A 81 2.14 -10.84 7.88
C PHE A 81 1.86 -11.24 9.32
N ASP A 82 2.88 -11.14 10.18
CA ASP A 82 2.76 -11.56 11.56
C ASP A 82 2.88 -10.38 12.50
N SER A 83 2.13 -10.44 13.62
CA SER A 83 2.24 -9.49 14.71
C SER A 83 2.66 -10.21 15.97
N ALA A 84 3.66 -9.67 16.67
CA ALA A 84 4.10 -10.21 17.95
C ALA A 84 3.24 -9.69 19.11
N SER A 85 2.69 -8.48 18.98
CA SER A 85 1.96 -7.82 20.05
C SER A 85 1.20 -6.62 19.48
N PRO A 86 0.07 -6.21 20.09
CA PRO A 86 -0.65 -5.00 19.67
C PRO A 86 0.19 -3.72 19.79
N LEU A 87 1.23 -3.72 20.63
CA LEU A 87 2.12 -2.57 20.80
C LEU A 87 3.18 -2.50 19.71
N HIS A 88 3.34 -3.56 18.93
CA HIS A 88 4.35 -3.64 17.90
C HIS A 88 3.90 -2.87 16.65
N ARG A 89 4.73 -1.96 16.15
CA ARG A 89 4.48 -1.26 14.91
C ARG A 89 5.10 -2.05 13.77
N ILE A 90 4.28 -2.36 12.78
CA ILE A 90 4.67 -3.24 11.68
C ILE A 90 4.82 -2.38 10.43
N ASN A 91 6.01 -2.39 9.84
CA ASN A 91 6.27 -1.73 8.57
C ASN A 91 6.14 -2.75 7.44
N LEU A 92 5.20 -2.51 6.53
CA LEU A 92 5.00 -3.36 5.36
C LEU A 92 5.52 -2.63 4.13
N ILE A 93 6.52 -3.22 3.48
CA ILE A 93 7.10 -2.72 2.24
C ILE A 93 6.53 -3.57 1.12
N ASN A 94 5.69 -2.98 0.27
CA ASN A 94 5.03 -3.69 -0.81
C ASN A 94 5.58 -3.21 -2.14
N GLU A 95 6.32 -4.08 -2.82
CA GLU A 95 6.87 -3.78 -4.14
C GLU A 95 5.79 -4.04 -5.19
N ILE A 96 5.47 -3.00 -5.95
CA ILE A 96 4.47 -3.07 -7.02
C ILE A 96 5.22 -2.96 -8.34
N ARG A 97 5.11 -4.01 -9.16
CA ARG A 97 5.83 -4.09 -10.43
C ARG A 97 4.86 -4.10 -11.60
N ASN A 98 5.21 -3.33 -12.63
CA ASN A 98 4.50 -3.32 -13.91
C ASN A 98 3.00 -3.08 -13.77
N LEU A 99 2.64 -2.08 -12.96
CA LEU A 99 1.24 -1.69 -12.80
C LEU A 99 0.79 -0.85 -13.98
N SER A 100 -0.24 -1.31 -14.68
CA SER A 100 -0.76 -0.63 -15.86
C SER A 100 -1.99 0.19 -15.54
N PHE A 101 -2.03 1.40 -16.09
CA PHE A 101 -3.17 2.29 -16.00
C PHE A 101 -3.70 2.53 -17.40
N PRO A 102 -4.93 2.07 -17.73
CA PRO A 102 -5.47 2.19 -19.09
C PRO A 102 -5.77 3.63 -19.50
N GLN A 103 -6.08 4.50 -18.56
CA GLN A 103 -6.44 5.89 -18.84
C GLN A 103 -6.13 6.78 -17.65
N ALA A 104 -6.16 8.10 -17.86
CA ALA A 104 -6.05 9.07 -16.80
C ALA A 104 -7.29 9.01 -15.89
N GLY A 105 -7.13 9.32 -14.62
CA GLY A 105 -8.22 9.39 -13.66
C GLY A 105 -7.78 9.15 -12.23
N ASP A 106 -8.74 9.14 -11.34
CA ASP A 106 -8.53 8.82 -9.94
C ASP A 106 -8.84 7.34 -9.73
N TYR A 107 -7.81 6.56 -9.47
CA TYR A 107 -7.95 5.14 -9.20
C TYR A 107 -8.22 4.94 -7.72
N SER A 108 -9.39 4.43 -7.40
CA SER A 108 -9.77 4.12 -6.02
C SER A 108 -8.95 2.96 -5.49
N LEU A 109 -8.53 3.08 -4.24
CA LEU A 109 -7.66 2.12 -3.59
C LEU A 109 -8.25 1.78 -2.22
N LEU A 110 -8.39 0.49 -1.95
CA LEU A 110 -8.92 -0.02 -0.69
C LEU A 110 -7.89 -0.94 -0.06
N ILE A 111 -7.55 -0.65 1.20
CA ILE A 111 -6.65 -1.47 2.01
C ILE A 111 -7.47 -2.15 3.09
N GLU A 112 -7.38 -3.48 3.13
CA GLU A 112 -8.07 -4.31 4.10
C GLU A 112 -7.07 -5.15 4.88
N ILE A 113 -7.34 -5.34 6.17
CA ILE A 113 -6.62 -6.30 7.01
C ILE A 113 -7.65 -7.27 7.57
N ASP A 114 -7.43 -8.57 7.34
CA ASP A 114 -8.34 -9.64 7.75
C ASP A 114 -9.76 -9.37 7.27
N ASP A 115 -9.89 -8.92 6.00
CA ASP A 115 -11.14 -8.59 5.32
C ASP A 115 -11.86 -7.36 5.88
N GLU A 116 -11.21 -6.58 6.76
CA GLU A 116 -11.77 -5.35 7.30
C GLU A 116 -11.10 -4.12 6.67
N PRO A 117 -11.86 -3.16 6.12
CA PRO A 117 -11.27 -1.95 5.57
C PRO A 117 -10.56 -1.11 6.62
N ILE A 118 -9.34 -0.66 6.31
CA ILE A 118 -8.59 0.25 7.18
C ILE A 118 -8.29 1.58 6.50
N LEU A 119 -8.32 1.62 5.16
CA LEU A 119 -8.13 2.85 4.40
C LEU A 119 -8.81 2.74 3.04
N ALA A 120 -9.54 3.79 2.70
CA ALA A 120 -10.03 4.02 1.34
C ALA A 120 -9.45 5.34 0.85
N THR A 121 -8.72 5.31 -0.24
CA THR A 121 -8.04 6.47 -0.81
C THR A 121 -7.98 6.36 -2.33
N SER A 122 -7.14 7.15 -2.97
CA SER A 122 -6.99 7.09 -4.42
C SER A 122 -5.56 7.41 -4.84
N ILE A 123 -5.22 6.98 -6.06
CA ILE A 123 -4.01 7.40 -6.77
C ILE A 123 -4.47 8.11 -8.02
N THR A 124 -4.00 9.34 -8.20
CA THR A 124 -4.32 10.15 -9.38
C THR A 124 -3.31 9.90 -10.47
N VAL A 125 -3.81 9.57 -11.66
CA VAL A 125 -2.99 9.41 -12.86
C VAL A 125 -3.44 10.46 -13.87
N SER A 126 -2.53 11.35 -14.26
CA SER A 126 -2.84 12.48 -15.15
C SER A 126 -1.98 12.45 -16.40
N GLY A 127 -2.50 13.07 -17.43
CA GLY A 127 -1.79 13.22 -18.70
C GLY A 127 -1.03 14.50 -18.84
#